data_6901ce6cce3e85462ccf5bfaa0e4980c
#
_entry.id   6901ce6cce3e85462ccf5bfaa0e4980c
#
_cell.length_a   1.000
_cell.length_b   1.000
_cell.length_c   1.000
_cell.angle_alpha   90.00
_cell.angle_beta   90.00
_cell.angle_gamma   90.00
#
_symmetry.space_group_name_H-M   'P 1'
#
loop_
_entity.id
_entity.type
_entity.pdbx_description
1 polymer ?
#
loop_
_entity_poly.entity_id
_entity_poly.type
_entity_poly.pdbx_seq_one_letter_code
_entity_poly.pdbx_strand_id
1 'polypeptide(L)'
;QNLKLIVFDPLASFVHADVNADPAAGAALTGLLAKMATETGASVLLCHHMTKIKEDAVIKTPEQARNLIRGTSALVDGVRSAFAVWQVDTVRAKKMCERLGVPFQRNTCYDGAVVKSNGPAMRNVRNFIRDMNTGLLTDRTEEIAAMNSGTALEQKLEAMYQWIIDCEDGGIALTHMAGANSVHRRSEDSDTPEVLRGSSKS
;
A
#
# COMPACT_ATOMS: atom_id res chain seq x y z
N GLN A 1 -31.30 -12.25 21.37
CA GLN A 1 -30.54 -11.94 20.14
C GLN A 1 -29.08 -11.77 20.53
N ASN A 2 -28.17 -12.44 19.82
CA ASN A 2 -26.74 -12.40 20.12
C ASN A 2 -26.09 -11.36 19.19
N LEU A 3 -26.00 -10.11 19.64
CA LEU A 3 -25.37 -9.03 18.90
C LEU A 3 -23.87 -9.32 18.72
N LYS A 4 -23.36 -9.24 17.47
CA LYS A 4 -21.98 -9.55 17.15
C LYS A 4 -21.19 -8.35 16.65
N LEU A 5 -21.86 -7.40 16.00
CA LEU A 5 -21.24 -6.23 15.41
C LEU A 5 -22.13 -5.01 15.55
N ILE A 6 -21.53 -3.89 15.92
CA ILE A 6 -22.15 -2.55 15.94
C ILE A 6 -21.33 -1.69 14.97
N VAL A 7 -22.00 -1.01 14.03
CA VAL A 7 -21.35 -0.17 13.02
C VAL A 7 -21.83 1.27 13.16
N PHE A 8 -20.88 2.19 13.23
CA PHE A 8 -21.12 3.65 13.16
C PHE A 8 -20.57 4.15 11.83
N ASP A 9 -21.44 4.44 10.86
CA ASP A 9 -21.08 4.88 9.51
C ASP A 9 -21.94 6.07 9.05
N PRO A 10 -21.36 7.27 8.90
CA PRO A 10 -20.05 7.68 9.44
C PRO A 10 -20.13 8.07 10.92
N LEU A 11 -19.00 8.03 11.62
CA LEU A 11 -18.90 8.44 13.03
C LEU A 11 -19.50 9.83 13.29
N ALA A 12 -19.27 10.77 12.38
CA ALA A 12 -19.74 12.15 12.47
C ALA A 12 -21.26 12.29 12.59
N SER A 13 -22.05 11.31 12.17
CA SER A 13 -23.51 11.31 12.29
C SER A 13 -24.01 10.95 13.70
N PHE A 14 -23.14 10.42 14.53
CA PHE A 14 -23.50 9.91 15.88
C PHE A 14 -22.84 10.69 17.01
N VAL A 15 -21.86 11.53 16.72
CA VAL A 15 -21.07 12.23 17.74
C VAL A 15 -21.13 13.73 17.52
N HIS A 16 -21.66 14.44 18.54
CA HIS A 16 -21.76 15.90 18.56
C HIS A 16 -20.53 16.58 19.19
N ALA A 17 -19.71 15.82 19.94
CA ALA A 17 -18.47 16.34 20.53
C ALA A 17 -17.42 16.62 19.44
N ASP A 18 -16.60 17.64 19.62
CA ASP A 18 -15.52 17.96 18.68
C ASP A 18 -14.32 17.04 18.84
N VAL A 19 -14.52 15.77 18.47
CA VAL A 19 -13.46 14.75 18.45
C VAL A 19 -12.35 15.05 17.44
N ASN A 20 -12.55 16.07 16.59
CA ASN A 20 -11.54 16.47 15.60
C ASN A 20 -10.52 17.45 16.19
N ALA A 21 -10.88 18.23 17.19
CA ALA A 21 -10.01 19.25 17.78
C ALA A 21 -9.66 18.96 19.25
N ASP A 22 -10.52 18.22 19.98
CA ASP A 22 -10.33 17.94 21.41
C ASP A 22 -9.86 16.50 21.64
N PRO A 23 -8.58 16.28 22.06
CA PRO A 23 -8.08 14.95 22.42
C PRO A 23 -8.85 14.28 23.56
N ALA A 24 -9.37 15.05 24.53
CA ALA A 24 -10.13 14.50 25.65
C ALA A 24 -11.47 13.94 25.17
N ALA A 25 -12.16 14.63 24.25
CA ALA A 25 -13.36 14.12 23.61
C ALA A 25 -13.10 12.84 22.82
N GLY A 26 -11.99 12.77 22.08
CA GLY A 26 -11.56 11.55 21.35
C GLY A 26 -11.30 10.37 22.29
N ALA A 27 -10.61 10.59 23.40
CA ALA A 27 -10.35 9.56 24.40
C ALA A 27 -11.63 9.11 25.12
N ALA A 28 -12.52 10.04 25.48
CA ALA A 28 -13.79 9.72 26.12
C ALA A 28 -14.69 8.88 25.21
N LEU A 29 -14.76 9.23 23.91
CA LEU A 29 -15.52 8.48 22.93
C LEU A 29 -15.01 7.04 22.81
N THR A 30 -13.70 6.86 22.60
CA THR A 30 -13.12 5.52 22.45
C THR A 30 -13.28 4.67 23.71
N GLY A 31 -13.22 5.29 24.91
CA GLY A 31 -13.53 4.66 26.19
C GLY A 31 -15.00 4.18 26.28
N LEU A 32 -15.95 5.03 25.84
CA LEU A 32 -17.38 4.68 25.80
C LEU A 32 -17.63 3.50 24.84
N LEU A 33 -17.02 3.51 23.66
CA LEU A 33 -17.19 2.44 22.67
C LEU A 33 -16.53 1.12 23.12
N ALA A 34 -15.40 1.19 23.83
CA ALA A 34 -14.79 0.02 24.45
C ALA A 34 -15.66 -0.58 25.54
N LYS A 35 -16.31 0.25 26.36
CA LYS A 35 -17.31 -0.17 27.35
C LYS A 35 -18.50 -0.84 26.68
N MET A 36 -19.06 -0.23 25.64
CA MET A 36 -20.16 -0.80 24.83
C MET A 36 -19.79 -2.18 24.28
N ALA A 37 -18.60 -2.34 23.71
CA ALA A 37 -18.11 -3.63 23.22
C ALA A 37 -18.03 -4.69 24.33
N THR A 38 -17.55 -4.30 25.51
CA THR A 38 -17.44 -5.20 26.66
C THR A 38 -18.80 -5.62 27.21
N GLU A 39 -19.73 -4.70 27.35
CA GLU A 39 -21.08 -4.96 27.90
C GLU A 39 -21.94 -5.79 26.96
N THR A 40 -21.82 -5.58 25.66
CA THR A 40 -22.62 -6.29 24.64
C THR A 40 -21.97 -7.59 24.16
N GLY A 41 -20.67 -7.77 24.36
CA GLY A 41 -19.90 -8.85 23.74
C GLY A 41 -19.77 -8.73 22.22
N ALA A 42 -20.10 -7.57 21.65
CA ALA A 42 -20.05 -7.28 20.23
C ALA A 42 -18.76 -6.52 19.84
N SER A 43 -18.29 -6.72 18.61
CA SER A 43 -17.28 -5.84 18.03
C SER A 43 -17.89 -4.50 17.63
N VAL A 44 -17.14 -3.40 17.80
CA VAL A 44 -17.57 -2.05 17.37
C VAL A 44 -16.69 -1.60 16.21
N LEU A 45 -17.31 -1.26 15.08
CA LEU A 45 -16.68 -0.73 13.89
C LEU A 45 -17.04 0.74 13.70
N LEU A 46 -16.01 1.59 13.55
CA LEU A 46 -16.17 3.01 13.28
C LEU A 46 -15.72 3.31 11.86
N CYS A 47 -16.58 3.87 11.04
CA CYS A 47 -16.23 4.45 9.75
C CYS A 47 -16.02 5.96 9.93
N HIS A 48 -14.83 6.43 9.59
CA HIS A 48 -14.46 7.82 9.75
C HIS A 48 -13.69 8.36 8.55
N HIS A 49 -13.83 9.66 8.30
CA HIS A 49 -13.22 10.29 7.13
C HIS A 49 -11.73 10.55 7.33
N MET A 50 -10.99 10.48 6.25
CA MET A 50 -9.65 11.06 6.16
C MET A 50 -9.74 12.56 5.86
N THR A 51 -8.70 13.32 6.18
CA THR A 51 -8.55 14.71 5.74
C THR A 51 -8.47 14.75 4.22
N LYS A 52 -8.92 15.87 3.63
CA LYS A 52 -8.79 16.06 2.17
C LYS A 52 -7.31 16.03 1.79
N ILE A 53 -6.97 15.08 0.95
CA ILE A 53 -5.64 14.93 0.38
C ILE A 53 -5.60 15.82 -0.87
N LYS A 54 -4.49 16.57 -1.06
CA LYS A 54 -4.26 17.29 -2.31
C LYS A 54 -4.23 16.30 -3.47
N GLU A 55 -4.74 16.68 -4.62
CA GLU A 55 -4.97 15.77 -5.77
C GLU A 55 -3.71 15.00 -6.22
N ASP A 56 -2.52 15.58 -6.03
CA ASP A 56 -1.23 15.01 -6.41
C ASP A 56 -0.40 14.50 -5.23
N ALA A 57 -0.97 14.47 -4.03
CA ALA A 57 -0.23 14.00 -2.86
C ALA A 57 -0.11 12.47 -2.89
N VAL A 58 1.10 11.97 -2.86
CA VAL A 58 1.42 10.55 -2.85
C VAL A 58 1.59 10.06 -1.43
N ILE A 59 0.70 9.17 -0.99
CA ILE A 59 0.82 8.49 0.30
C ILE A 59 1.52 7.15 0.04
N LYS A 60 2.70 6.98 0.62
CA LYS A 60 3.56 5.81 0.38
C LYS A 60 3.58 4.81 1.54
N THR A 61 3.29 5.27 2.76
CA THR A 61 3.43 4.45 3.96
C THR A 61 2.18 4.47 4.83
N PRO A 62 1.94 3.41 5.63
CA PRO A 62 0.84 3.37 6.59
C PRO A 62 0.89 4.51 7.61
N GLU A 63 2.10 4.96 8.01
CA GLU A 63 2.29 6.07 8.94
C GLU A 63 1.81 7.40 8.34
N GLN A 64 2.10 7.65 7.06
CA GLN A 64 1.56 8.81 6.33
C GLN A 64 0.03 8.76 6.28
N ALA A 65 -0.54 7.59 5.96
CA ALA A 65 -1.99 7.40 5.94
C ALA A 65 -2.62 7.61 7.32
N ARG A 66 -1.98 7.13 8.41
CA ARG A 66 -2.42 7.35 9.78
C ARG A 66 -2.57 8.83 10.11
N ASN A 67 -1.60 9.64 9.73
CA ASN A 67 -1.58 11.08 9.99
C ASN A 67 -2.67 11.86 9.22
N LEU A 68 -3.29 11.22 8.24
CA LEU A 68 -4.39 11.78 7.45
C LEU A 68 -5.78 11.36 7.95
N ILE A 69 -5.88 10.50 8.96
CA ILE A 69 -7.16 10.22 9.60
C ILE A 69 -7.62 11.51 10.28
N ARG A 70 -8.83 11.93 9.96
CA ARG A 70 -9.40 13.16 10.51
C ARG A 70 -9.60 13.02 12.02
N GLY A 71 -9.26 14.07 12.77
CA GLY A 71 -9.41 14.10 14.21
C GLY A 71 -8.10 14.09 14.97
N THR A 72 -8.19 13.97 16.26
CA THR A 72 -7.02 13.91 17.14
C THR A 72 -6.38 12.53 17.12
N SER A 73 -5.09 12.44 17.43
CA SER A 73 -4.39 11.16 17.56
C SER A 73 -5.05 10.25 18.60
N ALA A 74 -5.69 10.84 19.63
CA ALA A 74 -6.40 10.12 20.68
C ALA A 74 -7.50 9.20 20.14
N LEU A 75 -8.18 9.59 19.05
CA LEU A 75 -9.18 8.75 18.40
C LEU A 75 -8.57 7.47 17.84
N VAL A 76 -7.45 7.59 17.12
CA VAL A 76 -6.74 6.45 16.53
C VAL A 76 -6.04 5.62 17.61
N ASP A 77 -5.48 6.28 18.63
CA ASP A 77 -4.78 5.60 19.72
C ASP A 77 -5.72 4.82 20.64
N GLY A 78 -6.97 5.28 20.78
CA GLY A 78 -7.98 4.66 21.62
C GLY A 78 -8.59 3.36 21.04
N VAL A 79 -8.53 3.14 19.72
CA VAL A 79 -9.07 1.90 19.11
C VAL A 79 -8.04 0.77 19.11
N ARG A 80 -8.49 -0.50 19.04
CA ARG A 80 -7.60 -1.67 19.01
C ARG A 80 -6.92 -1.85 17.69
N SER A 81 -7.59 -1.52 16.58
CA SER A 81 -7.07 -1.61 15.22
C SER A 81 -7.67 -0.50 14.38
N ALA A 82 -6.88 0.05 13.46
CA ALA A 82 -7.33 1.01 12.47
C ALA A 82 -6.81 0.60 11.09
N PHE A 83 -7.71 0.56 10.11
CA PHE A 83 -7.42 0.35 8.70
C PHE A 83 -7.74 1.65 7.95
N ALA A 84 -6.78 2.19 7.24
CA ALA A 84 -6.98 3.37 6.41
C ALA A 84 -7.11 2.96 4.93
N VAL A 85 -8.01 3.63 4.20
CA VAL A 85 -8.18 3.48 2.76
C VAL A 85 -8.05 4.87 2.13
N TRP A 86 -7.22 5.00 1.10
CA TRP A 86 -7.01 6.28 0.42
C TRP A 86 -6.92 6.11 -1.08
N GLN A 87 -7.23 7.17 -1.79
CA GLN A 87 -7.16 7.18 -3.25
C GLN A 87 -5.70 7.19 -3.70
N VAL A 88 -5.39 6.38 -4.70
CA VAL A 88 -4.09 6.38 -5.38
C VAL A 88 -3.95 7.63 -6.24
N ASP A 89 -2.75 8.21 -6.31
CA ASP A 89 -2.46 9.33 -7.22
C ASP A 89 -2.77 8.98 -8.68
N THR A 90 -3.09 9.99 -9.47
CA THR A 90 -3.57 9.81 -10.85
C THR A 90 -2.57 9.08 -11.75
N VAL A 91 -1.28 9.35 -11.61
CA VAL A 91 -0.25 8.76 -12.47
C VAL A 91 -0.13 7.25 -12.21
N ARG A 92 -0.05 6.89 -10.95
CA ARG A 92 0.03 5.48 -10.53
C ARG A 92 -1.28 4.74 -10.82
N ALA A 93 -2.43 5.38 -10.58
CA ALA A 93 -3.74 4.80 -10.85
C ALA A 93 -3.94 4.45 -12.34
N LYS A 94 -3.52 5.33 -13.26
CA LYS A 94 -3.55 5.04 -14.70
C LYS A 94 -2.71 3.82 -15.05
N LYS A 95 -1.49 3.74 -14.53
CA LYS A 95 -0.59 2.58 -14.76
C LYS A 95 -1.18 1.29 -14.20
N MET A 96 -1.81 1.34 -13.02
CA MET A 96 -2.48 0.17 -12.43
C MET A 96 -3.65 -0.28 -13.31
N CYS A 97 -4.51 0.63 -13.75
CA CYS A 97 -5.63 0.31 -14.63
C CYS A 97 -5.19 -0.27 -15.97
N GLU A 98 -4.17 0.33 -16.61
CA GLU A 98 -3.61 -0.15 -17.87
C GLU A 98 -3.10 -1.59 -17.74
N ARG A 99 -2.32 -1.89 -16.71
CA ARG A 99 -1.77 -3.23 -16.47
C ARG A 99 -2.86 -4.27 -16.20
N LEU A 100 -3.90 -3.88 -15.48
CA LEU A 100 -5.01 -4.77 -15.12
C LEU A 100 -6.06 -4.88 -16.25
N GLY A 101 -5.91 -4.14 -17.34
CA GLY A 101 -6.90 -4.11 -18.42
C GLY A 101 -8.26 -3.53 -18.02
N VAL A 102 -8.28 -2.67 -16.98
CA VAL A 102 -9.52 -2.03 -16.50
C VAL A 102 -9.58 -0.56 -16.94
N PRO A 103 -10.76 -0.02 -17.29
CA PRO A 103 -10.91 1.39 -17.64
C PRO A 103 -10.50 2.30 -16.47
N PHE A 104 -9.65 3.28 -16.73
CA PHE A 104 -9.34 4.30 -15.74
C PHE A 104 -10.47 5.30 -15.62
N GLN A 105 -10.94 5.48 -14.40
CA GLN A 105 -11.80 6.59 -13.99
C GLN A 105 -11.27 7.17 -12.68
N ARG A 106 -11.65 8.41 -12.36
CA ARG A 106 -11.39 8.97 -11.04
C ARG A 106 -12.03 8.06 -9.99
N ASN A 107 -11.33 7.77 -8.92
CA ASN A 107 -11.78 6.88 -7.84
C ASN A 107 -11.89 5.38 -8.22
N THR A 108 -11.14 4.91 -9.21
CA THR A 108 -11.02 3.47 -9.53
C THR A 108 -10.03 2.76 -8.62
N CYS A 109 -8.90 3.41 -8.30
CA CYS A 109 -7.80 2.79 -7.57
C CYS A 109 -7.67 3.35 -6.16
N TYR A 110 -7.54 2.44 -5.19
CA TYR A 110 -7.32 2.76 -3.79
C TYR A 110 -6.17 1.92 -3.24
N ASP A 111 -5.45 2.51 -2.30
CA ASP A 111 -4.56 1.80 -1.40
C ASP A 111 -5.21 1.68 -0.02
N GLY A 112 -4.82 0.67 0.73
CA GLY A 112 -5.25 0.51 2.10
C GLY A 112 -4.21 -0.23 2.93
N ALA A 113 -4.14 0.11 4.22
CA ALA A 113 -3.24 -0.55 5.15
C ALA A 113 -3.75 -0.51 6.59
N VAL A 114 -3.29 -1.48 7.39
CA VAL A 114 -3.40 -1.41 8.84
C VAL A 114 -2.44 -0.33 9.34
N VAL A 115 -2.98 0.78 9.81
CA VAL A 115 -2.20 1.94 10.30
C VAL A 115 -1.98 1.90 11.82
N LYS A 116 -2.78 1.11 12.53
CA LYS A 116 -2.63 0.81 13.95
C LYS A 116 -3.10 -0.60 14.26
N SER A 117 -2.39 -1.30 15.11
CA SER A 117 -2.83 -2.56 15.71
C SER A 117 -2.20 -2.77 17.08
N ASN A 118 -2.99 -3.25 18.05
CA ASN A 118 -2.50 -3.67 19.37
C ASN A 118 -2.01 -5.12 19.36
N GLY A 119 -2.22 -5.85 18.26
CA GLY A 119 -1.77 -7.22 18.05
C GLY A 119 -0.94 -7.39 16.79
N PRO A 120 -0.53 -8.62 16.45
CA PRO A 120 0.16 -8.91 15.22
C PRO A 120 -0.72 -8.48 14.03
N ALA A 121 -0.16 -7.72 13.09
CA ALA A 121 -0.86 -7.30 11.88
C ALA A 121 0.12 -7.12 10.73
N MET A 122 -0.31 -7.51 9.53
CA MET A 122 0.39 -7.17 8.30
C MET A 122 0.13 -5.69 8.00
N ARG A 123 1.19 -4.89 7.96
CA ARG A 123 1.13 -3.44 7.70
C ARG A 123 1.45 -3.09 6.25
N ASN A 124 1.59 -4.08 5.38
CA ASN A 124 1.85 -3.85 3.97
C ASN A 124 0.68 -3.09 3.33
N VAL A 125 1.00 -2.17 2.43
CA VAL A 125 -0.01 -1.50 1.63
C VAL A 125 -0.64 -2.49 0.67
N ARG A 126 -1.96 -2.58 0.69
CA ARG A 126 -2.76 -3.38 -0.24
C ARG A 126 -3.37 -2.48 -1.31
N ASN A 127 -3.54 -3.03 -2.50
CA ASN A 127 -4.05 -2.31 -3.65
C ASN A 127 -5.45 -2.81 -3.99
N PHE A 128 -6.39 -1.87 -4.10
CA PHE A 128 -7.78 -2.18 -4.37
C PHE A 128 -8.24 -1.51 -5.66
N ILE A 129 -9.04 -2.23 -6.41
CA ILE A 129 -9.77 -1.71 -7.58
C ILE A 129 -11.25 -1.66 -7.24
N ARG A 130 -11.86 -0.51 -7.49
CA ARG A 130 -13.29 -0.30 -7.33
C ARG A 130 -14.04 -0.77 -8.56
N ASP A 131 -15.00 -1.65 -8.36
CA ASP A 131 -16.02 -1.93 -9.37
C ASP A 131 -16.95 -0.70 -9.47
N MET A 132 -16.98 -0.08 -10.64
CA MET A 132 -17.71 1.18 -10.83
C MET A 132 -19.25 0.98 -10.89
N ASN A 133 -19.73 -0.25 -11.08
CA ASN A 133 -21.15 -0.55 -11.09
C ASN A 133 -21.68 -0.83 -9.68
N THR A 134 -20.91 -1.57 -8.88
CA THR A 134 -21.32 -1.99 -7.53
C THR A 134 -20.73 -1.13 -6.41
N GLY A 135 -19.65 -0.40 -6.71
CA GLY A 135 -18.89 0.38 -5.71
C GLY A 135 -17.97 -0.47 -4.82
N LEU A 136 -17.95 -1.79 -4.98
CA LEU A 136 -17.14 -2.68 -4.16
C LEU A 136 -15.64 -2.54 -4.48
N LEU A 137 -14.82 -2.62 -3.44
CA LEU A 137 -13.37 -2.67 -3.55
C LEU A 137 -12.91 -4.12 -3.59
N THR A 138 -12.22 -4.50 -4.66
CA THR A 138 -11.59 -5.82 -4.80
C THR A 138 -10.08 -5.69 -4.58
N ASP A 139 -9.53 -6.52 -3.72
CA ASP A 139 -8.09 -6.59 -3.49
C ASP A 139 -7.39 -7.24 -4.70
N ARG A 140 -6.46 -6.50 -5.29
CA ARG A 140 -5.66 -6.91 -6.45
C ARG A 140 -4.16 -6.84 -6.17
N THR A 141 -3.78 -6.86 -4.88
CA THR A 141 -2.39 -6.68 -4.43
C THR A 141 -1.45 -7.69 -5.05
N GLU A 142 -1.81 -8.98 -4.98
CA GLU A 142 -0.95 -10.06 -5.48
C GLU A 142 -0.79 -10.02 -6.99
N GLU A 143 -1.87 -9.70 -7.71
CA GLU A 143 -1.85 -9.58 -9.17
C GLU A 143 -0.94 -8.42 -9.62
N ILE A 144 -1.06 -7.26 -8.98
CA ILE A 144 -0.21 -6.11 -9.25
C ILE A 144 1.27 -6.41 -8.90
N ALA A 145 1.53 -7.11 -7.80
CA ALA A 145 2.86 -7.52 -7.41
C ALA A 145 3.48 -8.49 -8.43
N ALA A 146 2.71 -9.48 -8.90
CA ALA A 146 3.16 -10.43 -9.92
C ALA A 146 3.51 -9.73 -11.24
N MET A 147 2.68 -8.79 -11.68
CA MET A 147 2.94 -7.99 -12.88
C MET A 147 4.20 -7.12 -12.74
N ASN A 148 4.43 -6.53 -11.57
CA ASN A 148 5.64 -5.74 -11.30
C ASN A 148 6.89 -6.62 -11.30
N SER A 149 6.81 -7.83 -10.77
CA SER A 149 7.91 -8.79 -10.76
C SER A 149 8.25 -9.28 -12.18
N GLY A 150 7.22 -9.57 -12.99
CA GLY A 150 7.39 -9.92 -14.42
C GLY A 150 8.08 -8.82 -15.19
N THR A 151 7.61 -7.59 -15.09
CA THR A 151 8.21 -6.43 -15.77
C THR A 151 9.67 -6.18 -15.32
N ALA A 152 9.97 -6.35 -14.03
CA ALA A 152 11.34 -6.19 -13.53
C ALA A 152 12.27 -7.29 -14.05
N LEU A 153 11.78 -8.53 -14.19
CA LEU A 153 12.54 -9.62 -14.78
C LEU A 153 12.78 -9.38 -16.27
N GLU A 154 11.76 -8.97 -17.03
CA GLU A 154 11.89 -8.63 -18.45
C GLU A 154 12.93 -7.52 -18.67
N GLN A 155 12.88 -6.45 -17.88
CA GLN A 155 13.87 -5.37 -17.94
C GLN A 155 15.28 -5.85 -17.62
N LYS A 156 15.44 -6.74 -16.64
CA LYS A 156 16.75 -7.34 -16.32
C LYS A 156 17.26 -8.22 -17.46
N LEU A 157 16.41 -9.03 -18.07
CA LEU A 157 16.77 -9.88 -19.20
C LEU A 157 17.18 -9.05 -20.42
N GLU A 158 16.45 -8.01 -20.74
CA GLU A 158 16.77 -7.10 -21.84
C GLU A 158 18.10 -6.36 -21.59
N ALA A 159 18.30 -5.82 -20.39
CA ALA A 159 19.55 -5.18 -20.02
C ALA A 159 20.74 -6.15 -20.05
N MET A 160 20.54 -7.40 -19.64
CA MET A 160 21.57 -8.44 -19.71
C MET A 160 21.89 -8.80 -21.17
N TYR A 161 20.89 -8.95 -22.01
CA TYR A 161 21.05 -9.25 -23.41
C TYR A 161 21.86 -8.16 -24.13
N GLN A 162 21.45 -6.88 -23.93
CA GLN A 162 22.17 -5.75 -24.52
C GLN A 162 23.63 -5.67 -24.03
N TRP A 163 23.84 -5.86 -22.72
CA TRP A 163 25.19 -5.85 -22.16
C TRP A 163 26.11 -6.97 -22.75
N ILE A 164 25.56 -8.16 -23.01
CA ILE A 164 26.31 -9.26 -23.67
C ILE A 164 26.73 -8.83 -25.06
N ILE A 165 25.84 -8.23 -25.86
CA ILE A 165 26.15 -7.73 -27.20
C ILE A 165 27.23 -6.66 -27.13
N ASP A 166 27.07 -5.67 -26.26
CA ASP A 166 28.06 -4.57 -26.13
C ASP A 166 29.45 -5.07 -25.74
N CYS A 167 29.52 -6.09 -24.86
CA CYS A 167 30.77 -6.74 -24.51
C CYS A 167 31.39 -7.50 -25.71
N GLU A 168 30.56 -8.23 -26.47
CA GLU A 168 31.01 -8.98 -27.64
C GLU A 168 31.53 -8.04 -28.73
N ASP A 169 30.84 -6.96 -29.02
CA ASP A 169 31.26 -5.91 -29.95
C ASP A 169 32.56 -5.23 -29.49
N GLY A 170 32.80 -5.11 -28.20
CA GLY A 170 34.04 -4.66 -27.59
C GLY A 170 35.15 -5.72 -27.54
N GLY A 171 34.94 -6.89 -28.12
CA GLY A 171 35.90 -7.99 -28.16
C GLY A 171 36.01 -8.79 -26.87
N ILE A 172 35.02 -8.71 -26.01
CA ILE A 172 34.97 -9.40 -24.71
C ILE A 172 33.85 -10.43 -24.73
N ALA A 173 34.20 -11.69 -24.95
CA ALA A 173 33.24 -12.79 -24.82
C ALA A 173 32.95 -13.09 -23.35
N LEU A 174 31.74 -12.79 -22.90
CA LEU A 174 31.30 -13.12 -21.56
C LEU A 174 31.10 -14.64 -21.40
N THR A 175 31.40 -15.16 -20.21
CA THR A 175 31.27 -16.60 -19.91
C THR A 175 30.61 -16.80 -18.53
N HIS A 176 29.90 -17.93 -18.39
CA HIS A 176 29.38 -18.38 -17.09
C HIS A 176 30.45 -19.08 -16.24
N MET A 177 31.59 -19.47 -16.85
CA MET A 177 32.71 -20.14 -16.16
C MET A 177 33.53 -19.11 -15.37
N ALA A 178 34.16 -19.58 -14.29
CA ALA A 178 35.05 -18.74 -13.50
C ALA A 178 36.24 -18.23 -14.35
N GLY A 179 36.51 -16.93 -14.26
CA GLY A 179 37.58 -16.30 -15.05
C GLY A 179 37.42 -14.78 -15.11
N ALA A 180 38.34 -14.12 -15.83
CA ALA A 180 38.31 -12.65 -15.96
C ALA A 180 37.06 -12.14 -16.67
N ASN A 181 36.54 -12.91 -17.62
CA ASN A 181 35.34 -12.57 -18.40
C ASN A 181 34.06 -13.25 -17.85
N SER A 182 34.07 -13.75 -16.60
CA SER A 182 32.85 -14.29 -16.04
C SER A 182 31.81 -13.18 -15.78
N VAL A 183 30.55 -13.45 -16.09
CA VAL A 183 29.43 -12.54 -15.83
C VAL A 183 29.43 -12.09 -14.36
N HIS A 184 29.68 -13.02 -13.43
CA HIS A 184 29.74 -12.73 -12.01
C HIS A 184 30.86 -11.73 -11.65
N ARG A 185 32.06 -11.90 -12.18
CA ARG A 185 33.18 -11.00 -11.88
C ARG A 185 32.97 -9.62 -12.49
N ARG A 186 32.42 -9.57 -13.69
CA ARG A 186 32.19 -8.32 -14.41
C ARG A 186 30.89 -7.61 -13.96
N SER A 187 30.05 -8.25 -13.18
CA SER A 187 28.82 -7.61 -12.66
C SER A 187 29.09 -6.44 -11.72
N GLU A 188 30.33 -6.24 -11.27
CA GLU A 188 30.78 -5.10 -10.45
C GLU A 188 31.51 -4.02 -11.27
N ASP A 189 31.77 -4.24 -12.55
CA ASP A 189 32.43 -3.28 -13.41
C ASP A 189 31.57 -2.03 -13.69
N SER A 190 32.22 -0.91 -14.01
CA SER A 190 31.54 0.37 -14.24
C SER A 190 30.68 0.38 -15.51
N ASP A 191 30.96 -0.49 -16.46
CA ASP A 191 30.22 -0.66 -17.72
C ASP A 191 29.01 -1.60 -17.61
N THR A 192 28.86 -2.29 -16.48
CA THR A 192 27.69 -3.13 -16.23
C THR A 192 26.45 -2.28 -15.95
N PRO A 193 25.31 -2.55 -16.62
CA PRO A 193 24.05 -1.86 -16.34
C PRO A 193 23.68 -1.90 -14.86
N GLU A 194 23.24 -0.77 -14.32
CA GLU A 194 22.93 -0.60 -12.88
C GLU A 194 21.91 -1.64 -12.38
N VAL A 195 20.94 -2.00 -13.22
CA VAL A 195 19.89 -3.00 -12.92
C VAL A 195 20.45 -4.41 -12.72
N LEU A 196 21.66 -4.69 -13.17
CA LEU A 196 22.34 -5.98 -13.05
C LEU A 196 23.38 -6.00 -11.92
N ARG A 197 23.81 -4.84 -11.42
CA ARG A 197 24.79 -4.75 -10.34
C ARG A 197 24.23 -5.35 -9.05
N GLY A 198 25.03 -6.14 -8.37
CA GLY A 198 24.64 -6.77 -7.11
C GLY A 198 23.68 -7.95 -7.21
N SER A 199 23.27 -8.36 -8.43
CA SER A 199 22.37 -9.52 -8.62
C SER A 199 23.01 -10.88 -8.34
N SER A 200 24.30 -10.92 -8.05
CA SER A 200 25.11 -12.14 -7.91
C SER A 200 25.14 -12.75 -6.50
N LYS A 201 24.36 -12.26 -5.56
CA LYS A 201 24.38 -12.72 -4.14
C LYS A 201 23.08 -13.42 -3.69
N SER A 202 22.29 -13.97 -4.59
CA SER A 202 21.17 -14.82 -4.20
C SER A 202 21.34 -16.26 -4.68
#